data_3d3a5ff16a37cd8a6afe9cb210a308c2
#
_entry.id   3d3a5ff16a37cd8a6afe9cb210a308c2
#
_cell.length_a   1.000
_cell.length_b   1.000
_cell.length_c   1.000
_cell.angle_alpha   90.00
_cell.angle_beta   90.00
_cell.angle_gamma   90.00
#
_symmetry.space_group_name_H-M   'P 1'
#
loop_
_entity.id
_entity.type
_entity.pdbx_description
1 polymer ?
#
loop_
_entity_poly.entity_id
_entity_poly.type
_entity_poly.pdbx_seq_one_letter_code
_entity_poly.pdbx_strand_id
1 'polypeptide(L)'
;AGQVDDVLNGAMGTAVQIQLSPATPMLSLIRNQKLDVADIQATMLSNQVLVLKVKVFQQDTANEIKRLIEEHQNHRLKAVLIDLRNNPGGLLSSAVETADLFLNQGTIVSTKSRSEGNQQFQALPGNEFSQLKLGVLINNRSASAAEVFTAAMKELNRATIIGDKSYGKGVVQKLFPLENGAALQMTVSHYL
;
A
#
# COMPACT_ATOMS: atom_id res chain seq x y z
N ALA A 1 -11.64 -10.84 -14.32
CA ALA A 1 -11.59 -9.54 -13.59
C ALA A 1 -12.00 -8.39 -14.52
N GLY A 2 -11.45 -8.28 -15.74
CA GLY A 2 -11.77 -7.16 -16.66
C GLY A 2 -13.26 -6.97 -16.97
N GLN A 3 -14.01 -8.03 -17.23
CA GLN A 3 -15.44 -7.92 -17.52
C GLN A 3 -16.29 -7.40 -16.35
N VAL A 4 -15.90 -7.69 -15.10
CA VAL A 4 -16.60 -7.17 -13.92
C VAL A 4 -16.30 -5.68 -13.75
N ASP A 5 -15.07 -5.28 -13.94
CA ASP A 5 -14.66 -3.89 -13.87
C ASP A 5 -15.33 -3.04 -14.98
N ASP A 6 -15.41 -3.56 -16.20
CA ASP A 6 -16.10 -2.91 -17.32
C ASP A 6 -17.60 -2.72 -17.05
N VAL A 7 -18.25 -3.66 -16.37
CA VAL A 7 -19.66 -3.55 -15.99
C VAL A 7 -19.86 -2.61 -14.80
N LEU A 8 -18.95 -2.62 -13.82
CA LEU A 8 -19.05 -1.76 -12.64
C LEU A 8 -18.71 -0.30 -12.97
N ASN A 9 -17.74 -0.08 -13.87
CA ASN A 9 -17.38 1.24 -14.34
C ASN A 9 -18.41 1.77 -15.36
N GLY A 10 -18.58 3.08 -15.40
CA GLY A 10 -19.49 3.73 -16.34
C GLY A 10 -19.69 5.20 -16.04
N ALA A 11 -20.46 5.89 -16.88
CA ALA A 11 -20.71 7.32 -16.70
C ALA A 11 -21.46 7.61 -15.40
N MET A 12 -21.14 8.72 -14.75
CA MET A 12 -21.83 9.21 -13.56
C MET A 12 -23.34 9.35 -13.82
N GLY A 13 -24.16 8.97 -12.85
CA GLY A 13 -25.62 9.00 -12.94
C GLY A 13 -26.24 7.75 -13.56
N THR A 14 -25.46 6.84 -14.15
CA THR A 14 -25.97 5.59 -14.71
C THR A 14 -26.13 4.53 -13.62
N ALA A 15 -27.11 3.62 -13.81
CA ALA A 15 -27.33 2.49 -12.90
C ALA A 15 -26.59 1.23 -13.36
N VAL A 16 -26.08 0.46 -12.41
CA VAL A 16 -25.64 -0.92 -12.61
C VAL A 16 -26.49 -1.86 -11.77
N GLN A 17 -26.90 -2.97 -12.36
CA GLN A 17 -27.66 -3.99 -11.64
C GLN A 17 -26.72 -5.15 -11.26
N ILE A 18 -26.75 -5.52 -9.99
CA ILE A 18 -25.92 -6.59 -9.43
C ILE A 18 -26.82 -7.62 -8.75
N GLN A 19 -26.58 -8.88 -9.05
CA GLN A 19 -27.20 -10.01 -8.36
C GLN A 19 -26.09 -10.86 -7.74
N LEU A 20 -26.08 -10.98 -6.42
CA LEU A 20 -25.03 -11.69 -5.68
C LEU A 20 -25.13 -13.22 -5.78
N SER A 21 -26.35 -13.72 -5.99
CA SER A 21 -26.62 -15.13 -6.29
C SER A 21 -27.99 -15.24 -6.99
N PRO A 22 -28.28 -16.35 -7.70
CA PRO A 22 -29.59 -16.55 -8.33
C PRO A 22 -30.78 -16.46 -7.37
N ALA A 23 -30.56 -16.70 -6.08
CA ALA A 23 -31.60 -16.66 -5.03
C ALA A 23 -31.74 -15.27 -4.37
N THR A 24 -30.90 -14.30 -4.69
CA THR A 24 -30.97 -12.95 -4.09
C THR A 24 -31.68 -11.97 -5.02
N PRO A 25 -32.38 -10.96 -4.47
CA PRO A 25 -32.96 -9.90 -5.29
C PRO A 25 -31.86 -9.10 -6.00
N MET A 26 -32.20 -8.57 -7.17
CA MET A 26 -31.34 -7.71 -7.95
C MET A 26 -31.19 -6.35 -7.26
N LEU A 27 -29.93 -5.92 -7.05
CA LEU A 27 -29.61 -4.62 -6.47
C LEU A 27 -29.32 -3.64 -7.61
N SER A 28 -29.96 -2.49 -7.60
CA SER A 28 -29.67 -1.38 -8.51
C SER A 28 -28.79 -0.37 -7.78
N LEU A 29 -27.57 -0.18 -8.25
CA LEU A 29 -26.62 0.79 -7.71
C LEU A 29 -26.45 1.92 -8.73
N ILE A 30 -26.58 3.17 -8.29
CA ILE A 30 -26.35 4.34 -9.14
C ILE A 30 -24.88 4.76 -9.01
N ARG A 31 -24.19 4.95 -10.13
CA ARG A 31 -22.82 5.49 -10.18
C ARG A 31 -22.86 7.00 -9.89
N ASN A 32 -23.03 7.37 -8.62
CA ASN A 32 -23.26 8.77 -8.24
C ASN A 32 -22.08 9.46 -7.57
N GLN A 33 -21.02 8.73 -7.27
CA GLN A 33 -19.79 9.29 -6.73
C GLN A 33 -18.58 8.48 -7.20
N LYS A 34 -17.56 9.19 -7.68
CA LYS A 34 -16.19 8.74 -7.53
C LYS A 34 -15.93 8.80 -6.01
N LEU A 35 -15.85 7.66 -5.36
CA LEU A 35 -15.38 7.62 -3.99
C LEU A 35 -13.88 7.98 -4.04
N ASP A 36 -13.60 9.27 -4.02
CA ASP A 36 -12.28 9.78 -3.64
C ASP A 36 -12.10 9.53 -2.15
N VAL A 37 -12.13 8.26 -1.77
CA VAL A 37 -11.64 7.85 -0.46
C VAL A 37 -10.13 7.92 -0.60
N ALA A 38 -9.55 9.03 -0.16
CA ALA A 38 -8.10 9.20 -0.16
C ALA A 38 -7.47 7.91 0.37
N ASP A 39 -6.55 7.33 -0.42
CA ASP A 39 -5.85 6.09 -0.04
C ASP A 39 -5.01 6.30 1.22
N ILE A 40 -4.73 7.58 1.55
CA ILE A 40 -4.05 8.01 2.77
C ILE A 40 -4.93 9.00 3.51
N GLN A 41 -5.16 8.72 4.79
CA GLN A 41 -5.83 9.63 5.71
C GLN A 41 -4.81 10.17 6.71
N ALA A 42 -4.67 11.51 6.77
CA ALA A 42 -3.79 12.19 7.71
C ALA A 42 -4.58 12.70 8.90
N THR A 43 -4.04 12.49 10.10
CA THR A 43 -4.61 13.00 11.35
C THR A 43 -3.47 13.49 12.26
N MET A 44 -3.47 14.77 12.62
CA MET A 44 -2.54 15.32 13.60
C MET A 44 -3.10 15.13 15.02
N LEU A 45 -2.33 14.43 15.86
CA LEU A 45 -2.67 14.29 17.28
C LEU A 45 -2.20 15.50 18.09
N SER A 46 -2.82 15.73 19.25
CA SER A 46 -2.49 16.86 20.16
C SER A 46 -1.04 16.85 20.66
N ASN A 47 -0.38 15.70 20.69
CA ASN A 47 1.02 15.52 21.06
C ASN A 47 2.02 15.73 19.91
N GLN A 48 1.58 16.30 18.80
CA GLN A 48 2.42 16.58 17.61
C GLN A 48 2.91 15.33 16.89
N VAL A 49 2.13 14.26 16.90
CA VAL A 49 2.33 13.05 16.12
C VAL A 49 1.38 13.05 14.94
N LEU A 50 1.90 12.96 13.72
CA LEU A 50 1.12 12.80 12.50
C LEU A 50 0.84 11.32 12.25
N VAL A 51 -0.43 10.94 12.24
CA VAL A 51 -0.87 9.59 11.87
C VAL A 51 -1.25 9.59 10.39
N LEU A 52 -0.59 8.75 9.61
CA LEU A 52 -0.88 8.53 8.19
C LEU A 52 -1.42 7.12 8.02
N LYS A 53 -2.73 6.99 7.86
CA LYS A 53 -3.38 5.71 7.58
C LYS A 53 -3.35 5.44 6.10
N VAL A 54 -2.50 4.50 5.68
CA VAL A 54 -2.35 4.06 4.28
C VAL A 54 -3.22 2.83 4.05
N LYS A 55 -4.25 2.94 3.22
CA LYS A 55 -5.19 1.86 2.95
C LYS A 55 -4.65 0.83 1.97
N VAL A 56 -3.91 1.29 0.98
CA VAL A 56 -3.30 0.47 -0.08
C VAL A 56 -2.09 1.22 -0.65
N PHE A 57 -1.08 0.50 -1.13
CA PHE A 57 0.07 1.08 -1.82
C PHE A 57 -0.24 1.27 -3.31
N GLN A 58 -0.46 2.53 -3.73
CA GLN A 58 -0.69 2.97 -5.10
C GLN A 58 0.52 3.70 -5.65
N GLN A 59 0.51 4.01 -6.96
CA GLN A 59 1.62 4.65 -7.65
C GLN A 59 2.12 5.94 -6.96
N ASP A 60 1.21 6.77 -6.47
CA ASP A 60 1.52 8.08 -5.89
C ASP A 60 1.64 8.07 -4.35
N THR A 61 1.60 6.91 -3.71
CA THR A 61 1.58 6.81 -2.23
C THR A 61 2.79 7.48 -1.58
N ALA A 62 3.99 7.28 -2.12
CA ALA A 62 5.21 7.88 -1.57
C ALA A 62 5.18 9.41 -1.68
N ASN A 63 4.79 9.95 -2.84
CA ASN A 63 4.68 11.40 -3.05
C ASN A 63 3.63 12.02 -2.14
N GLU A 64 2.49 11.35 -1.95
CA GLU A 64 1.43 11.83 -1.08
C GLU A 64 1.85 11.81 0.40
N ILE A 65 2.55 10.77 0.85
CA ILE A 65 3.13 10.72 2.21
C ILE A 65 4.12 11.87 2.40
N LYS A 66 5.03 12.08 1.44
CA LYS A 66 5.99 13.18 1.46
C LYS A 66 5.27 14.52 1.61
N ARG A 67 4.31 14.82 0.74
CA ARG A 67 3.52 16.04 0.74
C ARG A 67 2.84 16.27 2.10
N LEU A 68 2.18 15.22 2.64
CA LEU A 68 1.48 15.31 3.92
C LEU A 68 2.43 15.58 5.10
N ILE A 69 3.63 15.00 5.10
CA ILE A 69 4.64 15.27 6.14
C ILE A 69 5.13 16.72 6.02
N GLU A 70 5.47 17.19 4.82
CA GLU A 70 5.93 18.55 4.56
C GLU A 70 4.91 19.60 4.98
N GLU A 71 3.63 19.40 4.67
CA GLU A 71 2.54 20.29 5.08
C GLU A 71 2.41 20.43 6.61
N HIS A 72 2.77 19.34 7.34
CA HIS A 72 2.65 19.33 8.79
C HIS A 72 3.95 19.64 9.55
N GLN A 73 5.09 19.80 8.85
CA GLN A 73 6.38 20.13 9.49
C GLN A 73 6.34 21.43 10.31
N ASN A 74 5.62 22.44 9.83
CA ASN A 74 5.46 23.72 10.52
C ASN A 74 4.73 23.62 11.88
N HIS A 75 4.06 22.50 12.15
CA HIS A 75 3.37 22.23 13.41
C HIS A 75 4.26 21.62 14.50
N ARG A 76 5.59 21.76 14.40
CA ARG A 76 6.58 21.15 15.30
C ARG A 76 6.42 19.64 15.40
N LEU A 77 6.33 18.98 14.25
CA LEU A 77 6.16 17.54 14.12
C LEU A 77 7.25 16.78 14.91
N LYS A 78 6.82 15.96 15.86
CA LYS A 78 7.72 15.15 16.70
C LYS A 78 7.93 13.74 16.18
N ALA A 79 6.89 13.17 15.55
CA ALA A 79 6.93 11.81 15.03
C ALA A 79 5.86 11.62 13.96
N VAL A 80 6.08 10.61 13.12
CA VAL A 80 5.09 10.08 12.18
C VAL A 80 4.74 8.65 12.58
N LEU A 81 3.47 8.32 12.49
CA LEU A 81 2.95 6.99 12.70
C LEU A 81 2.27 6.53 11.41
N ILE A 82 2.87 5.57 10.70
CA ILE A 82 2.29 4.95 9.50
C ILE A 82 1.36 3.83 9.95
N ASP A 83 0.05 4.00 9.72
CA ASP A 83 -0.95 2.98 10.06
C ASP A 83 -1.26 2.11 8.85
N LEU A 84 -0.72 0.89 8.87
CA LEU A 84 -0.92 -0.16 7.86
C LEU A 84 -1.91 -1.23 8.30
N ARG A 85 -2.64 -1.01 9.36
CA ARG A 85 -3.68 -1.96 9.80
C ARG A 85 -4.77 -2.08 8.74
N ASN A 86 -5.08 -3.33 8.35
CA ASN A 86 -5.99 -3.70 7.26
C ASN A 86 -5.51 -3.28 5.85
N ASN A 87 -4.23 -2.97 5.68
CA ASN A 87 -3.65 -2.70 4.37
C ASN A 87 -3.27 -4.03 3.68
N PRO A 88 -3.91 -4.43 2.57
CA PRO A 88 -3.65 -5.70 1.89
C PRO A 88 -2.36 -5.69 1.06
N GLY A 89 -1.65 -4.56 1.02
CA GLY A 89 -0.47 -4.34 0.19
C GLY A 89 -0.72 -3.37 -0.95
N GLY A 90 -0.42 -3.77 -2.16
CA GLY A 90 -0.48 -2.97 -3.38
C GLY A 90 0.79 -3.11 -4.20
N LEU A 91 1.25 -2.02 -4.82
CA LEU A 91 2.44 -2.01 -5.65
C LEU A 91 3.73 -2.15 -4.83
N LEU A 92 4.59 -3.09 -5.21
CA LEU A 92 5.90 -3.27 -4.58
C LEU A 92 6.78 -2.01 -4.73
N SER A 93 6.82 -1.42 -5.93
CA SER A 93 7.56 -0.19 -6.20
C SER A 93 7.16 0.93 -5.24
N SER A 94 5.88 1.09 -5.00
CA SER A 94 5.34 2.11 -4.09
C SER A 94 5.77 1.88 -2.63
N ALA A 95 5.79 0.62 -2.17
CA ALA A 95 6.29 0.31 -0.83
C ALA A 95 7.79 0.57 -0.71
N VAL A 96 8.57 0.26 -1.77
CA VAL A 96 10.00 0.56 -1.84
C VAL A 96 10.25 2.07 -1.80
N GLU A 97 9.58 2.84 -2.65
CA GLU A 97 9.68 4.30 -2.70
C GLU A 97 9.27 4.94 -1.36
N THR A 98 8.20 4.42 -0.74
CA THR A 98 7.77 4.89 0.58
C THR A 98 8.80 4.58 1.67
N ALA A 99 9.42 3.39 1.63
CA ALA A 99 10.47 3.03 2.58
C ALA A 99 11.72 3.91 2.39
N ASP A 100 12.06 4.21 1.14
CA ASP A 100 13.19 5.05 0.80
C ASP A 100 13.09 6.46 1.41
N LEU A 101 11.89 7.05 1.50
CA LEU A 101 11.68 8.35 2.16
C LEU A 101 12.26 8.43 3.59
N PHE A 102 12.33 7.30 4.29
CA PHE A 102 12.73 7.22 5.69
C PHE A 102 14.10 6.60 5.92
N LEU A 103 14.74 6.06 4.88
CA LEU A 103 16.01 5.34 4.95
C LEU A 103 17.10 6.11 4.23
N ASN A 104 18.36 5.96 4.66
CA ASN A 104 19.53 6.53 3.98
C ASN A 104 20.45 5.46 3.40
N GLN A 105 20.25 4.20 3.77
CA GLN A 105 21.07 3.07 3.33
C GLN A 105 20.40 1.74 3.69
N GLY A 106 20.88 0.68 3.09
CA GLY A 106 20.45 -0.69 3.36
C GLY A 106 19.50 -1.24 2.32
N THR A 107 19.32 -2.55 2.34
CA THR A 107 18.42 -3.25 1.44
C THR A 107 16.99 -3.13 1.94
N ILE A 108 16.11 -2.57 1.12
CA ILE A 108 14.68 -2.46 1.41
C ILE A 108 14.01 -3.82 1.23
N VAL A 109 14.29 -4.48 0.09
CA VAL A 109 13.79 -5.81 -0.22
C VAL A 109 14.64 -6.47 -1.30
N SER A 110 14.74 -7.79 -1.24
CA SER A 110 15.26 -8.62 -2.33
C SER A 110 14.16 -9.55 -2.83
N THR A 111 14.17 -9.84 -4.13
CA THR A 111 13.24 -10.80 -4.74
C THR A 111 14.00 -11.86 -5.50
N LYS A 112 13.52 -13.10 -5.42
CA LYS A 112 14.06 -14.24 -6.17
C LYS A 112 13.05 -14.74 -7.17
N SER A 113 13.40 -14.67 -8.46
CA SER A 113 12.55 -15.13 -9.56
C SER A 113 13.28 -16.15 -10.42
N ARG A 114 12.52 -17.10 -10.99
CA ARG A 114 13.06 -18.08 -11.96
C ARG A 114 13.28 -17.46 -13.34
N SER A 115 12.44 -16.52 -13.74
CA SER A 115 12.42 -15.94 -15.09
C SER A 115 13.08 -14.57 -15.18
N GLU A 116 12.99 -13.75 -14.13
CA GLU A 116 13.47 -12.36 -14.14
C GLU A 116 14.79 -12.16 -13.38
N GLY A 117 15.34 -13.27 -12.83
CA GLY A 117 16.53 -13.18 -11.98
C GLY A 117 16.24 -12.61 -10.59
N ASN A 118 17.29 -12.45 -9.81
CA ASN A 118 17.19 -11.84 -8.49
C ASN A 118 17.26 -10.31 -8.63
N GLN A 119 16.37 -9.61 -7.95
CA GLN A 119 16.39 -8.16 -7.88
C GLN A 119 16.61 -7.72 -6.44
N GLN A 120 17.28 -6.60 -6.25
CA GLN A 120 17.52 -6.01 -4.96
C GLN A 120 17.25 -4.51 -5.03
N PHE A 121 16.45 -4.03 -4.09
CA PHE A 121 16.11 -2.61 -3.96
C PHE A 121 16.84 -2.05 -2.75
N GLN A 122 17.65 -1.02 -2.99
CA GLN A 122 18.47 -0.36 -1.97
C GLN A 122 17.90 1.02 -1.64
N ALA A 123 18.00 1.42 -0.40
CA ALA A 123 17.73 2.79 0.01
C ALA A 123 18.79 3.74 -0.53
N LEU A 124 18.37 4.91 -0.97
CA LEU A 124 19.25 5.98 -1.48
C LEU A 124 19.65 6.92 -0.34
N PRO A 125 20.86 7.50 -0.39
CA PRO A 125 21.29 8.45 0.64
C PRO A 125 20.63 9.82 0.45
N GLY A 126 20.52 10.58 1.55
CA GLY A 126 20.08 11.98 1.52
C GLY A 126 18.58 12.20 1.72
N ASN A 127 17.85 11.20 2.23
CA ASN A 127 16.42 11.33 2.46
C ASN A 127 16.08 12.22 3.66
N GLU A 128 15.17 13.17 3.43
CA GLU A 128 14.81 14.26 4.35
C GLU A 128 14.20 13.76 5.66
N PHE A 129 13.49 12.63 5.64
CA PHE A 129 12.77 12.12 6.80
C PHE A 129 13.54 11.04 7.57
N SER A 130 14.80 10.78 7.22
CA SER A 130 15.63 9.75 7.85
C SER A 130 15.81 9.94 9.35
N GLN A 131 15.73 11.17 9.85
CA GLN A 131 15.89 11.51 11.27
C GLN A 131 14.55 11.66 12.01
N LEU A 132 13.43 11.65 11.29
CA LEU A 132 12.11 11.80 11.87
C LEU A 132 11.75 10.54 12.69
N LYS A 133 11.27 10.72 13.93
CA LYS A 133 10.79 9.57 14.72
C LYS A 133 9.64 8.87 14.01
N LEU A 134 9.76 7.56 13.82
CA LEU A 134 8.82 6.78 13.03
C LEU A 134 8.28 5.58 13.82
N GLY A 135 6.99 5.38 13.77
CA GLY A 135 6.29 4.18 14.22
C GLY A 135 5.48 3.58 13.08
N VAL A 136 5.25 2.27 13.11
CA VAL A 136 4.42 1.56 12.14
C VAL A 136 3.42 0.69 12.87
N LEU A 137 2.12 0.87 12.57
CA LEU A 137 1.03 0.04 13.08
C LEU A 137 0.67 -1.05 12.07
N ILE A 138 0.62 -2.29 12.52
CA ILE A 138 0.22 -3.44 11.71
C ILE A 138 -0.79 -4.33 12.44
N ASN A 139 -1.49 -5.16 11.69
CA ASN A 139 -2.32 -6.25 12.22
C ASN A 139 -2.30 -7.46 11.28
N ASN A 140 -3.05 -8.49 11.60
CA ASN A 140 -3.14 -9.74 10.84
C ASN A 140 -3.70 -9.61 9.42
N ARG A 141 -4.18 -8.42 9.02
CA ARG A 141 -4.62 -8.09 7.66
C ARG A 141 -3.63 -7.20 6.91
N SER A 142 -2.52 -6.81 7.54
CA SER A 142 -1.41 -6.15 6.85
C SER A 142 -0.66 -7.19 6.03
N ALA A 143 -0.58 -7.02 4.70
CA ALA A 143 -0.08 -8.06 3.80
C ALA A 143 0.79 -7.50 2.66
N SER A 144 1.63 -8.37 2.06
CA SER A 144 2.36 -8.11 0.82
C SER A 144 3.23 -6.83 0.89
N ALA A 145 2.99 -5.80 0.06
CA ALA A 145 3.74 -4.54 0.05
C ALA A 145 3.80 -3.86 1.44
N ALA A 146 2.73 -3.98 2.25
CA ALA A 146 2.72 -3.49 3.63
C ALA A 146 3.71 -4.26 4.53
N GLU A 147 3.89 -5.55 4.27
CA GLU A 147 4.87 -6.37 4.98
C GLU A 147 6.29 -6.04 4.53
N VAL A 148 6.52 -5.78 3.25
CA VAL A 148 7.82 -5.34 2.72
C VAL A 148 8.25 -4.03 3.38
N PHE A 149 7.38 -3.02 3.38
CA PHE A 149 7.66 -1.76 4.08
C PHE A 149 7.99 -1.98 5.56
N THR A 150 7.13 -2.74 6.25
CA THR A 150 7.30 -3.00 7.69
C THR A 150 8.58 -3.77 8.00
N ALA A 151 8.93 -4.77 7.18
CA ALA A 151 10.15 -5.56 7.34
C ALA A 151 11.39 -4.67 7.16
N ALA A 152 11.45 -3.85 6.12
CA ALA A 152 12.55 -2.91 5.91
C ALA A 152 12.72 -1.96 7.11
N MET A 153 11.62 -1.39 7.62
CA MET A 153 11.67 -0.50 8.80
C MET A 153 12.17 -1.21 10.05
N LYS A 154 11.78 -2.47 10.22
CA LYS A 154 12.18 -3.30 11.37
C LYS A 154 13.64 -3.72 11.29
N GLU A 155 14.03 -4.36 10.18
CA GLU A 155 15.37 -4.95 10.02
C GLU A 155 16.49 -3.89 10.00
N LEU A 156 16.19 -2.70 9.47
CA LEU A 156 17.11 -1.57 9.49
C LEU A 156 16.99 -0.72 10.77
N ASN A 157 16.27 -1.17 11.78
CA ASN A 157 16.03 -0.49 13.05
C ASN A 157 15.56 0.96 12.89
N ARG A 158 14.76 1.22 11.84
CA ARG A 158 14.33 2.57 11.48
C ARG A 158 13.06 3.01 12.21
N ALA A 159 12.17 2.09 12.51
CA ALA A 159 10.89 2.38 13.16
C ALA A 159 10.56 1.41 14.29
N THR A 160 9.74 1.89 15.23
CA THR A 160 9.09 1.00 16.20
C THR A 160 7.86 0.37 15.55
N ILE A 161 7.84 -0.97 15.48
CA ILE A 161 6.70 -1.71 14.95
C ILE A 161 5.76 -2.06 16.11
N ILE A 162 4.47 -1.77 15.94
CA ILE A 162 3.44 -1.89 16.96
C ILE A 162 2.23 -2.65 16.40
N GLY A 163 1.72 -3.61 17.13
CA GLY A 163 0.53 -4.37 16.78
C GLY A 163 0.74 -5.87 16.74
N ASP A 164 -0.08 -6.57 15.97
CA ASP A 164 -0.08 -8.01 15.88
C ASP A 164 0.75 -8.52 14.69
N LYS A 165 0.96 -9.85 14.65
CA LYS A 165 1.60 -10.52 13.52
C LYS A 165 0.84 -10.23 12.23
N SER A 166 1.59 -9.85 11.17
CA SER A 166 1.06 -9.62 9.83
C SER A 166 0.60 -10.91 9.14
N TYR A 167 0.02 -10.79 7.96
CA TYR A 167 -0.58 -11.90 7.20
C TYR A 167 0.43 -12.99 6.81
N GLY A 168 1.65 -12.62 6.39
CA GLY A 168 2.71 -13.56 5.98
C GLY A 168 2.70 -13.88 4.49
N LYS A 169 2.36 -12.90 3.60
CA LYS A 169 2.41 -13.08 2.15
C LYS A 169 3.83 -12.85 1.61
N GLY A 170 4.63 -13.90 1.54
CA GLY A 170 6.03 -13.87 1.09
C GLY A 170 6.24 -13.99 -0.42
N VAL A 171 5.24 -13.69 -1.26
CA VAL A 171 5.29 -13.90 -2.71
C VAL A 171 4.82 -12.68 -3.51
N VAL A 172 5.42 -12.51 -4.69
CA VAL A 172 4.98 -11.56 -5.72
C VAL A 172 4.13 -12.31 -6.74
N GLN A 173 2.95 -11.78 -7.04
CA GLN A 173 2.05 -12.30 -8.05
C GLN A 173 1.90 -11.29 -9.19
N LYS A 174 1.91 -11.77 -10.43
CA LYS A 174 1.59 -10.98 -11.64
C LYS A 174 0.29 -11.49 -12.26
N LEU A 175 -0.46 -10.55 -12.81
CA LEU A 175 -1.65 -10.82 -13.64
C LEU A 175 -1.24 -10.80 -15.12
N PHE A 176 -1.53 -11.87 -15.81
CA PHE A 176 -1.32 -11.99 -17.26
C PHE A 176 -2.69 -11.96 -17.93
N PRO A 177 -3.04 -10.88 -18.66
CA PRO A 177 -4.31 -10.83 -19.39
C PRO A 177 -4.31 -11.85 -20.50
N LEU A 178 -5.46 -12.51 -20.70
CA LEU A 178 -5.70 -13.49 -21.78
C LEU A 178 -6.64 -12.88 -22.82
N GLU A 179 -6.55 -13.36 -24.08
CA GLU A 179 -7.30 -12.83 -25.22
C GLU A 179 -8.83 -12.88 -25.04
N ASN A 180 -9.33 -13.79 -24.21
CA ASN A 180 -10.77 -13.94 -23.92
C ASN A 180 -11.27 -13.02 -22.79
N GLY A 181 -10.48 -12.03 -22.34
CA GLY A 181 -10.80 -11.13 -21.22
C GLY A 181 -10.61 -11.74 -19.83
N ALA A 182 -10.20 -13.00 -19.73
CA ALA A 182 -9.76 -13.59 -18.47
C ALA A 182 -8.33 -13.12 -18.10
N ALA A 183 -7.92 -13.37 -16.87
CA ALA A 183 -6.55 -13.12 -16.45
C ALA A 183 -6.00 -14.31 -15.67
N LEU A 184 -4.74 -14.65 -15.91
CA LEU A 184 -4.01 -15.67 -15.17
C LEU A 184 -3.18 -14.97 -14.08
N GLN A 185 -3.43 -15.29 -12.81
CA GLN A 185 -2.62 -14.82 -11.69
C GLN A 185 -1.58 -15.87 -11.33
N MET A 186 -0.31 -15.52 -11.46
CA MET A 186 0.80 -16.44 -11.18
C MET A 186 1.78 -15.86 -10.17
N THR A 187 2.29 -16.71 -9.28
CA THR A 187 3.44 -16.37 -8.44
C THR A 187 4.71 -16.37 -9.29
N VAL A 188 5.38 -15.23 -9.36
CA VAL A 188 6.56 -15.01 -10.20
C VAL A 188 7.85 -14.84 -9.40
N SER A 189 7.77 -14.44 -8.13
CA SER A 189 8.93 -14.23 -7.27
C SER A 189 8.58 -14.48 -5.81
N HIS A 190 9.63 -14.68 -5.00
CA HIS A 190 9.56 -14.71 -3.53
C HIS A 190 10.33 -13.53 -2.97
N TYR A 191 9.86 -12.97 -1.87
CA TYR A 191 10.62 -12.01 -1.06
C TYR A 191 11.70 -12.73 -0.24
N LEU A 192 12.85 -12.08 -0.08
CA LEU A 192 13.98 -12.53 0.73
C LEU A 192 14.30 -11.48 1.79
#